data_10b8a7757ac5aa8a58cfe21619383e0f
#
_entry.id   10b8a7757ac5aa8a58cfe21619383e0f
#
_cell.length_a   1.000
_cell.length_b   1.000
_cell.length_c   1.000
_cell.angle_alpha   90.00
_cell.angle_beta   90.00
_cell.angle_gamma   90.00
#
_symmetry.space_group_name_H-M   'P 1'
#
loop_
_entity.id
_entity.type
_entity.pdbx_description
1 polymer ?
#
loop_
_entity_poly.entity_id
_entity_poly.type
_entity_poly.pdbx_seq_one_letter_code
_entity_poly.pdbx_strand_id
1 'polypeptide(L)'
;MGSEMCIRDRDRVIPVDWTDYNGHMNEGRYGQVFSDAADGFLSSVGVDSEYISSGNSYFTVENHIKYLNETLAGEHIYVDTSVLLVDGKKLKLFHTMRRKTDKIELATCEQFLLHVDLNTRKSSEPVGEVASKLQEIFK
;
A
#
# COMPACT_ATOMS: atom_id res chain seq x y z
N MET A 1 6.75 -19.12 6.63
CA MET A 1 5.64 -18.31 6.22
C MET A 1 5.82 -16.87 6.68
N GLY A 2 5.63 -15.92 5.83
CA GLY A 2 5.72 -14.53 6.20
C GLY A 2 4.56 -14.12 7.11
N SER A 3 4.18 -12.90 7.02
CA SER A 3 3.09 -12.38 7.84
C SER A 3 1.76 -13.04 7.46
N GLU A 4 1.02 -13.46 8.47
CA GLU A 4 -0.36 -13.89 8.29
C GLU A 4 -1.31 -12.70 8.31
N MET A 5 -0.81 -11.53 8.71
CA MET A 5 -1.64 -10.37 8.85
C MET A 5 -1.92 -9.74 7.51
N CYS A 6 -3.20 -9.49 7.27
CA CYS A 6 -3.66 -8.80 6.08
C CYS A 6 -4.52 -7.64 6.55
N ILE A 7 -4.11 -6.43 6.21
CA ILE A 7 -4.83 -5.22 6.63
C ILE A 7 -5.72 -4.81 5.48
N ARG A 8 -7.02 -4.71 5.76
CA ARG A 8 -7.99 -4.29 4.76
C ARG A 8 -8.17 -2.79 4.82
N ASP A 9 -7.99 -2.13 3.66
CA ASP A 9 -8.28 -0.72 3.53
C ASP A 9 -9.80 -0.51 3.49
N ARG A 10 -10.23 0.72 3.69
CA ARG A 10 -11.66 1.05 3.65
C ARG A 10 -12.22 0.81 2.26
N ASP A 11 -13.52 0.54 2.19
CA ASP A 11 -14.23 0.45 0.93
C ASP A 11 -14.26 1.81 0.25
N ARG A 12 -14.20 1.80 -1.06
CA ARG A 12 -14.35 3.02 -1.84
C ARG A 12 -15.12 2.73 -3.12
N VAL A 13 -15.76 3.76 -3.63
CA VAL A 13 -16.55 3.67 -4.87
C VAL A 13 -15.71 4.27 -5.99
N ILE A 14 -15.72 3.64 -7.15
CA ILE A 14 -15.01 4.16 -8.31
C ILE A 14 -15.80 5.33 -8.87
N PRO A 15 -15.25 6.57 -8.82
CA PRO A 15 -15.97 7.71 -9.37
C PRO A 15 -15.91 7.71 -10.90
N VAL A 16 -16.88 8.36 -11.50
CA VAL A 16 -16.99 8.44 -12.96
C VAL A 16 -15.75 9.08 -13.60
N ASP A 17 -15.17 10.07 -12.94
CA ASP A 17 -13.99 10.76 -13.48
C ASP A 17 -12.69 9.96 -13.35
N TRP A 18 -12.76 8.77 -12.77
CA TRP A 18 -11.63 7.84 -12.76
C TRP A 18 -11.67 6.87 -13.94
N THR A 19 -12.71 6.94 -14.76
CA THR A 19 -12.91 6.00 -15.84
C THR A 19 -12.54 6.60 -17.18
N ASP A 20 -12.22 5.73 -18.14
CA ASP A 20 -11.96 6.12 -19.51
C ASP A 20 -13.29 6.20 -20.28
N TYR A 21 -13.22 6.44 -21.59
CA TYR A 21 -14.41 6.57 -22.41
C TYR A 21 -15.21 5.27 -22.56
N ASN A 22 -14.63 4.14 -22.14
CA ASN A 22 -15.33 2.86 -22.10
C ASN A 22 -16.01 2.60 -20.76
N GLY A 23 -15.88 3.51 -19.80
CA GLY A 23 -16.43 3.34 -18.46
C GLY A 23 -15.60 2.49 -17.52
N HIS A 24 -14.43 2.04 -17.96
CA HIS A 24 -13.53 1.24 -17.13
C HIS A 24 -12.57 2.14 -16.36
N MET A 25 -12.21 1.72 -15.16
CA MET A 25 -11.25 2.49 -14.36
C MET A 25 -9.93 2.61 -15.11
N ASN A 26 -9.45 3.85 -15.21
CA ASN A 26 -8.21 4.16 -15.91
C ASN A 26 -7.02 3.55 -15.18
N GLU A 27 -6.07 2.98 -15.92
CA GLU A 27 -4.91 2.31 -15.32
C GLU A 27 -4.12 3.21 -14.37
N GLY A 28 -4.07 4.51 -14.64
CA GLY A 28 -3.36 5.45 -13.78
C GLY A 28 -3.95 5.58 -12.38
N ARG A 29 -5.21 5.23 -12.19
CA ARG A 29 -5.87 5.34 -10.89
C ARG A 29 -5.55 4.17 -9.96
N TYR A 30 -5.15 3.03 -10.52
CA TYR A 30 -4.76 1.87 -9.70
C TYR A 30 -3.59 2.19 -8.79
N GLY A 31 -2.58 2.89 -9.32
CA GLY A 31 -1.43 3.30 -8.53
C GLY A 31 -1.81 4.17 -7.35
N GLN A 32 -2.78 5.08 -7.54
CA GLN A 32 -3.26 5.93 -6.46
C GLN A 32 -3.93 5.12 -5.36
N VAL A 33 -4.76 4.15 -5.73
CA VAL A 33 -5.45 3.29 -4.76
C VAL A 33 -4.43 2.49 -3.95
N PHE A 34 -3.43 1.93 -4.59
CA PHE A 34 -2.38 1.18 -3.89
C PHE A 34 -1.53 2.08 -3.00
N SER A 35 -1.25 3.29 -3.45
CA SER A 35 -0.53 4.25 -2.64
C SER A 35 -1.30 4.60 -1.36
N ASP A 36 -2.61 4.81 -1.49
CA ASP A 36 -3.47 5.09 -0.34
C ASP A 36 -3.49 3.90 0.64
N ALA A 37 -3.52 2.68 0.11
CA ALA A 37 -3.49 1.48 0.94
C ALA A 37 -2.16 1.36 1.69
N ALA A 38 -1.05 1.68 1.03
CA ALA A 38 0.26 1.69 1.67
C ALA A 38 0.33 2.74 2.78
N ASP A 39 -0.22 3.93 2.54
CA ASP A 39 -0.26 4.97 3.57
C ASP A 39 -1.05 4.51 4.78
N GLY A 40 -2.18 3.83 4.57
CA GLY A 40 -2.97 3.28 5.64
C GLY A 40 -2.20 2.24 6.45
N PHE A 41 -1.49 1.36 5.76
CA PHE A 41 -0.64 0.37 6.43
C PHE A 41 0.45 1.05 7.25
N LEU A 42 1.17 1.99 6.66
CA LEU A 42 2.27 2.69 7.33
C LEU A 42 1.76 3.44 8.57
N SER A 43 0.61 4.09 8.45
CA SER A 43 -0.01 4.77 9.58
C SER A 43 -0.30 3.78 10.72
N SER A 44 -0.74 2.57 10.39
CA SER A 44 -1.07 1.56 11.39
C SER A 44 0.14 1.08 12.17
N VAL A 45 1.34 1.21 11.63
CA VAL A 45 2.57 0.82 12.33
C VAL A 45 3.32 2.03 12.90
N GLY A 46 2.70 3.21 12.87
CA GLY A 46 3.27 4.39 13.53
C GLY A 46 3.96 5.38 12.63
N VAL A 47 3.92 5.19 11.31
CA VAL A 47 4.47 6.19 10.38
C VAL A 47 3.40 7.24 10.19
N ASP A 48 3.37 8.19 11.11
CA ASP A 48 2.39 9.27 11.17
C ASP A 48 3.09 10.63 10.99
N SER A 49 2.34 11.70 11.18
CA SER A 49 2.89 13.05 11.00
C SER A 49 4.02 13.34 11.97
N GLU A 50 3.95 12.81 13.20
CA GLU A 50 5.00 13.00 14.19
C GLU A 50 6.29 12.28 13.77
N TYR A 51 6.17 11.04 13.29
CA TYR A 51 7.32 10.28 12.81
C TYR A 51 7.98 11.00 11.64
N ILE A 52 7.18 11.49 10.70
CA ILE A 52 7.68 12.24 9.53
C ILE A 52 8.33 13.55 9.98
N SER A 53 7.72 14.25 10.93
CA SER A 53 8.29 15.50 11.46
C SER A 53 9.63 15.27 12.16
N SER A 54 9.84 14.06 12.69
CA SER A 54 11.11 13.71 13.33
C SER A 54 12.22 13.41 12.31
N GLY A 55 11.90 13.41 11.02
CA GLY A 55 12.88 13.21 9.97
C GLY A 55 12.92 11.81 9.38
N ASN A 56 11.88 11.02 9.61
CA ASN A 56 11.83 9.62 9.16
C ASN A 56 10.62 9.38 8.27
N SER A 57 10.80 8.59 7.22
CA SER A 57 9.70 8.25 6.32
C SER A 57 10.02 7.00 5.52
N TYR A 58 9.08 6.58 4.69
CA TYR A 58 9.28 5.52 3.70
C TYR A 58 9.01 6.10 2.33
N PHE A 59 9.87 5.76 1.37
CA PHE A 59 9.67 6.13 -0.04
C PHE A 59 9.45 4.86 -0.84
N THR A 60 8.49 4.89 -1.74
CA THR A 60 8.29 3.80 -2.69
C THR A 60 9.39 3.89 -3.75
N VAL A 61 10.08 2.77 -3.98
CA VAL A 61 11.12 2.72 -5.00
C VAL A 61 10.75 1.85 -6.19
N GLU A 62 9.82 0.89 -6.02
CA GLU A 62 9.34 0.04 -7.11
C GLU A 62 7.91 -0.37 -6.87
N ASN A 63 7.14 -0.43 -7.94
CA ASN A 63 5.80 -1.00 -7.94
C ASN A 63 5.70 -1.94 -9.12
N HIS A 64 5.14 -3.13 -8.87
CA HIS A 64 4.81 -4.07 -9.92
C HIS A 64 3.31 -4.33 -9.87
N ILE A 65 2.58 -3.76 -10.81
CA ILE A 65 1.12 -3.85 -10.85
C ILE A 65 0.69 -4.81 -11.94
N LYS A 66 -0.17 -5.76 -11.58
CA LYS A 66 -0.82 -6.64 -12.54
C LYS A 66 -2.30 -6.29 -12.59
N TYR A 67 -2.81 -6.12 -13.79
CA TYR A 67 -4.23 -5.79 -14.02
C TYR A 67 -4.92 -7.09 -14.44
N LEU A 68 -5.82 -7.59 -13.59
CA LEU A 68 -6.40 -8.91 -13.75
C LEU A 68 -7.82 -8.89 -14.28
N ASN A 69 -8.64 -7.96 -13.80
CA ASN A 69 -10.03 -7.81 -14.21
C ASN A 69 -10.39 -6.34 -14.20
N GLU A 70 -11.30 -5.96 -15.08
CA GLU A 70 -11.73 -4.57 -15.16
C GLU A 70 -12.75 -4.23 -14.08
N THR A 71 -12.85 -2.95 -13.76
CA THR A 71 -13.86 -2.44 -12.85
C THR A 71 -14.45 -1.15 -13.43
N LEU A 72 -15.70 -0.88 -13.07
CA LEU A 72 -16.50 0.18 -13.67
C LEU A 72 -16.85 1.25 -12.64
N ALA A 73 -17.23 2.42 -13.15
CA ALA A 73 -17.75 3.49 -12.29
C ALA A 73 -18.91 2.95 -11.46
N GLY A 74 -18.97 3.36 -10.20
CA GLY A 74 -20.03 2.94 -9.29
C GLY A 74 -19.76 1.65 -8.55
N GLU A 75 -18.76 0.88 -8.97
CA GLU A 75 -18.43 -0.36 -8.27
C GLU A 75 -17.65 -0.06 -6.99
N HIS A 76 -17.86 -0.90 -5.98
CA HIS A 76 -17.17 -0.78 -4.70
C HIS A 76 -15.94 -1.68 -4.71
N ILE A 77 -14.82 -1.14 -4.27
CA ILE A 77 -13.56 -1.87 -4.19
C ILE A 77 -12.96 -1.72 -2.80
N TYR A 78 -12.05 -2.63 -2.48
CA TYR A 78 -11.20 -2.52 -1.30
C TYR A 78 -9.85 -3.16 -1.61
N VAL A 79 -8.86 -2.88 -0.76
CA VAL A 79 -7.52 -3.43 -0.91
C VAL A 79 -7.14 -4.17 0.35
N ASP A 80 -6.65 -5.39 0.18
CA ASP A 80 -6.01 -6.16 1.25
C ASP A 80 -4.51 -5.99 1.11
N THR A 81 -3.83 -5.66 2.20
CA THR A 81 -2.38 -5.47 2.21
C THR A 81 -1.73 -6.46 3.16
N SER A 82 -0.74 -7.20 2.67
CA SER A 82 0.06 -8.08 3.49
C SER A 82 1.53 -7.69 3.37
N VAL A 83 2.34 -8.13 4.34
CA VAL A 83 3.77 -7.80 4.38
C VAL A 83 4.57 -8.98 3.82
N LEU A 84 5.36 -8.72 2.79
CA LEU A 84 6.22 -9.73 2.18
C LEU A 84 7.61 -9.76 2.80
N LEU A 85 8.11 -8.61 3.24
CA LEU A 85 9.47 -8.52 3.75
C LEU A 85 9.61 -7.33 4.69
N VAL A 86 10.24 -7.58 5.83
CA VAL A 86 10.77 -6.54 6.71
C VAL A 86 12.22 -6.91 6.95
N ASP A 87 13.14 -6.11 6.44
CA ASP A 87 14.57 -6.38 6.57
C ASP A 87 15.32 -5.04 6.66
N GLY A 88 15.57 -4.59 7.90
CA GLY A 88 16.22 -3.31 8.12
C GLY A 88 15.44 -2.17 7.48
N LYS A 89 16.06 -1.49 6.56
CA LYS A 89 15.43 -0.37 5.85
C LYS A 89 14.47 -0.80 4.74
N LYS A 90 14.44 -2.08 4.40
CA LYS A 90 13.62 -2.61 3.29
C LYS A 90 12.27 -3.07 3.79
N LEU A 91 11.23 -2.70 3.06
CA LEU A 91 9.86 -3.13 3.35
C LEU A 91 9.20 -3.49 2.02
N LYS A 92 8.65 -4.69 1.93
CA LYS A 92 7.86 -5.07 0.76
C LYS A 92 6.44 -5.38 1.18
N LEU A 93 5.49 -4.81 0.48
CA LEU A 93 4.06 -5.02 0.70
C LEU A 93 3.46 -5.68 -0.53
N PHE A 94 2.42 -6.46 -0.31
CA PHE A 94 1.63 -7.03 -1.38
C PHE A 94 0.19 -6.60 -1.20
N HIS A 95 -0.34 -5.89 -2.21
CA HIS A 95 -1.70 -5.38 -2.19
C HIS A 95 -2.55 -6.16 -3.17
N THR A 96 -3.75 -6.51 -2.76
CA THR A 96 -4.74 -7.13 -3.65
C THR A 96 -5.97 -6.26 -3.66
N MET A 97 -6.33 -5.72 -4.82
CA MET A 97 -7.55 -4.93 -5.00
C MET A 97 -8.67 -5.86 -5.42
N ARG A 98 -9.80 -5.80 -4.68
CA ARG A 98 -10.94 -6.68 -4.93
C ARG A 98 -12.21 -5.87 -5.13
N ARG A 99 -13.10 -6.40 -5.95
CA ARG A 99 -14.46 -5.90 -6.04
C ARG A 99 -15.23 -6.41 -4.83
N LYS A 100 -15.96 -5.53 -4.17
CA LYS A 100 -16.63 -5.89 -2.92
C LYS A 100 -17.72 -6.93 -3.10
N THR A 101 -18.49 -6.85 -4.19
CA THR A 101 -19.67 -7.68 -4.38
C THR A 101 -19.35 -9.17 -4.56
N ASP A 102 -18.30 -9.48 -5.31
CA ASP A 102 -17.96 -10.87 -5.65
C ASP A 102 -16.56 -11.27 -5.22
N LYS A 103 -15.79 -10.33 -4.65
CA LYS A 103 -14.42 -10.55 -4.17
C LYS A 103 -13.44 -10.92 -5.28
N ILE A 104 -13.80 -10.67 -6.53
CA ILE A 104 -12.89 -10.92 -7.65
C ILE A 104 -11.67 -10.02 -7.53
N GLU A 105 -10.51 -10.58 -7.80
CA GLU A 105 -9.26 -9.83 -7.81
C GLU A 105 -9.21 -8.96 -9.06
N LEU A 106 -9.13 -7.66 -8.86
CA LEU A 106 -9.09 -6.69 -9.95
C LEU A 106 -7.66 -6.38 -10.36
N ALA A 107 -6.76 -6.29 -9.38
CA ALA A 107 -5.36 -5.99 -9.62
C ALA A 107 -4.54 -6.34 -8.39
N THR A 108 -3.25 -6.56 -8.59
CA THR A 108 -2.32 -6.76 -7.49
C THR A 108 -1.15 -5.80 -7.65
N CYS A 109 -0.48 -5.50 -6.53
CA CYS A 109 0.70 -4.64 -6.55
C CYS A 109 1.72 -5.16 -5.56
N GLU A 110 2.89 -5.52 -6.04
CA GLU A 110 4.03 -5.76 -5.17
C GLU A 110 4.79 -4.44 -5.08
N GLN A 111 4.90 -3.92 -3.86
CA GLN A 111 5.46 -2.60 -3.64
C GLN A 111 6.71 -2.71 -2.78
N PHE A 112 7.81 -2.14 -3.25
CA PHE A 112 9.06 -2.08 -2.52
C PHE A 112 9.28 -0.66 -2.01
N LEU A 113 9.43 -0.53 -0.68
CA LEU A 113 9.66 0.74 -0.03
C LEU A 113 10.99 0.72 0.72
N LEU A 114 11.63 1.88 0.81
CA LEU A 114 12.83 2.05 1.64
C LEU A 114 12.55 3.10 2.69
N HIS A 115 12.98 2.79 3.92
CA HIS A 115 13.00 3.78 4.98
C HIS A 115 14.10 4.79 4.69
N VAL A 116 13.81 6.06 4.91
CA VAL A 116 14.73 7.15 4.59
C VAL A 116 14.84 8.14 5.72
N ASP A 117 15.99 8.77 5.81
CA ASP A 117 16.23 9.92 6.66
C ASP A 117 16.00 11.17 5.79
N LEU A 118 15.00 11.96 6.14
CA LEU A 118 14.62 13.13 5.36
C LEU A 118 15.66 14.25 5.42
N ASN A 119 16.48 14.26 6.46
CA ASN A 119 17.51 15.29 6.61
C ASN A 119 18.72 15.00 5.72
N THR A 120 19.21 13.76 5.74
CA THR A 120 20.36 13.38 4.91
C THR A 120 19.96 12.95 3.51
N ARG A 121 18.68 12.64 3.31
CA ARG A 121 18.11 12.14 2.05
C ARG A 121 18.68 10.78 1.65
N LYS A 122 19.11 10.01 2.63
CA LYS A 122 19.66 8.67 2.42
C LYS A 122 18.78 7.62 3.09
N SER A 123 18.90 6.38 2.65
CA SER A 123 18.18 5.29 3.29
C SER A 123 18.71 5.08 4.71
N SER A 124 17.82 4.69 5.61
CA SER A 124 18.16 4.49 7.02
C SER A 124 17.22 3.44 7.59
N GLU A 125 17.56 2.91 8.76
CA GLU A 125 16.69 1.92 9.39
C GLU A 125 15.58 2.59 10.17
N PRO A 126 14.39 1.97 10.23
CA PRO A 126 13.31 2.51 11.04
C PRO A 126 13.70 2.51 12.51
N VAL A 127 13.08 3.42 13.27
CA VAL A 127 13.43 3.63 14.68
C VAL A 127 12.19 3.53 15.55
N GLY A 128 12.44 3.29 16.84
CA GLY A 128 11.40 3.35 17.88
C GLY A 128 10.27 2.37 17.67
N GLU A 129 9.06 2.86 17.85
CA GLU A 129 7.85 2.05 17.78
C GLU A 129 7.62 1.46 16.39
N VAL A 130 7.96 2.21 15.34
CA VAL A 130 7.81 1.72 13.97
C VAL A 130 8.65 0.47 13.76
N ALA A 131 9.91 0.50 14.18
CA ALA A 131 10.79 -0.66 14.08
C ALA A 131 10.22 -1.86 14.84
N SER A 132 9.72 -1.62 16.06
CA SER A 132 9.19 -2.71 16.90
C SER A 132 7.92 -3.31 16.29
N LYS A 133 7.01 -2.48 15.82
CA LYS A 133 5.75 -2.96 15.23
C LYS A 133 5.98 -3.75 13.96
N LEU A 134 6.90 -3.32 13.12
CA LEU A 134 7.22 -4.06 11.89
C LEU A 134 7.83 -5.43 12.23
N GLN A 135 8.70 -5.49 13.23
CA GLN A 135 9.26 -6.77 13.67
C GLN A 135 8.18 -7.72 14.19
N GLU A 136 7.19 -7.21 14.92
CA GLU A 136 6.09 -8.02 15.43
C GLU A 136 5.23 -8.59 14.31
N ILE A 137 4.98 -7.80 13.29
CA ILE A 137 4.11 -8.20 12.17
C ILE A 137 4.79 -9.25 11.31
N PHE A 138 6.08 -9.10 11.08
CA PHE A 138 6.82 -9.98 10.17
C PHE A 138 7.84 -10.81 10.94
N LYS A 139 7.36 -11.91 11.49
CA LYS A 139 8.24 -12.85 12.20
C LYS A 139 8.60 -14.06 11.38
#